data_17265221e6e9d59a151b959a5a93d142
#
_entry.id   17265221e6e9d59a151b959a5a93d142
#
_cell.length_a   1.000
_cell.length_b   1.000
_cell.length_c   1.000
_cell.angle_alpha   90.00
_cell.angle_beta   90.00
_cell.angle_gamma   90.00
#
_symmetry.space_group_name_H-M   'P 1'
#
loop_
_entity.id
_entity.type
_entity.pdbx_description
1 polymer ?
#
loop_
_entity_poly.entity_id
_entity_poly.type
_entity_poly.pdbx_seq_one_letter_code
_entity_poly.pdbx_strand_id
1 'polypeptide(L)'
;FGAPQDPPAGGFGAPPPPPPGPPQQQPDYGYPQPPTQPGYGFPQGQPPQPPTQPGYGFPQGQPPTQPGYGFPQQGQQQPYGYPTAPMQPAHQPPQQGGSGKKFSTQAQIIVAAVVAVALIVGGGIWYASSGGDGKKDEAGSSAGTSGENKGGKGGEGGKGGSTGGKEKAPANVDSTVGFQLPPPKVTDTTTVDGSWITDKAYVKTGVTEIVGYDLDKGTKLWSIPLDGQVCAASRHMSKDYRTAILFEEAKPTKAKPYQQCNKVGGLDLATGKLLWSKSVTASTSGDRPVRFDEVTLSGTTVAAGGTGGGAAFKLDTGAELWKPKVSTDNCYDAGYGGGEALAVVRKCGSYDDPQLTIQALNPTTGAPISSYKMPAGVDYASIVSTKPLVVAADVGETAGDGSSISDFFSIDEATGKLKIRISADAEKYAARCGSTEVEQCQHLAVGNNRIYLPTEEHEGTGESFSRTNEIVSFDLTTGKQTGDRADAGEKFTMFPLRMDGKNIIAYREPPYDKGGEIVSIDGSTFEQTVLMRNPSDKAVRDAESSFTADYSEFLYEQGRFFISKTMISAPRKSSLDDKEYLVVSFRTS
;
A
#
# COMPACT_ATOMS: atom_id res chain seq x y z
N PHE A 1 53.57 -29.42 49.78
CA PHE A 1 55.03 -29.34 49.57
C PHE A 1 55.25 -29.09 48.07
N GLY A 2 55.96 -28.03 47.68
CA GLY A 2 56.40 -27.73 46.34
C GLY A 2 55.78 -26.48 45.76
N ALA A 3 56.53 -25.37 45.85
CA ALA A 3 56.20 -24.07 45.25
C ALA A 3 56.30 -24.14 43.72
N PRO A 4 55.52 -23.39 42.97
CA PRO A 4 55.67 -23.30 41.50
C PRO A 4 56.87 -22.39 41.16
N GLN A 5 57.66 -22.82 40.18
CA GLN A 5 58.76 -22.06 39.61
C GLN A 5 58.22 -21.07 38.58
N ASP A 6 58.77 -19.84 38.58
CA ASP A 6 58.57 -18.81 37.59
C ASP A 6 59.21 -19.18 36.24
N PRO A 7 58.58 -18.83 35.10
CA PRO A 7 59.19 -18.99 33.78
C PRO A 7 60.14 -17.80 33.49
N PRO A 8 61.20 -18.00 32.68
CA PRO A 8 62.27 -17.00 32.42
C PRO A 8 61.80 -15.89 31.50
N ALA A 9 62.29 -14.67 31.76
CA ALA A 9 62.09 -13.46 30.99
C ALA A 9 62.68 -13.62 29.57
N GLY A 10 61.80 -13.54 28.56
CA GLY A 10 62.18 -13.44 27.14
C GLY A 10 62.34 -11.97 26.71
N GLY A 11 63.49 -11.66 26.13
CA GLY A 11 63.90 -10.31 25.75
C GLY A 11 63.05 -9.67 24.63
N PHE A 12 62.91 -8.39 24.71
CA PHE A 12 62.32 -7.52 23.68
C PHE A 12 63.22 -7.50 22.44
N GLY A 13 62.76 -8.09 21.32
CA GLY A 13 63.35 -7.93 19.99
C GLY A 13 62.99 -6.54 19.42
N ALA A 14 63.97 -5.85 18.85
CA ALA A 14 63.80 -4.55 18.19
C ALA A 14 62.84 -4.68 16.98
N PRO A 15 62.09 -3.59 16.64
CA PRO A 15 61.22 -3.59 15.48
C PRO A 15 62.01 -3.66 14.17
N PRO A 16 61.46 -4.31 13.12
CA PRO A 16 62.14 -4.35 11.82
C PRO A 16 62.16 -2.95 11.15
N PRO A 17 63.17 -2.69 10.31
CA PRO A 17 63.30 -1.40 9.61
C PRO A 17 62.20 -1.24 8.56
N PRO A 18 61.79 0.01 8.23
CA PRO A 18 60.75 0.27 7.22
C PRO A 18 61.25 -0.13 5.82
N PRO A 19 60.33 -0.54 4.93
CA PRO A 19 60.68 -0.91 3.56
C PRO A 19 61.19 0.32 2.76
N PRO A 20 62.09 0.10 1.79
CA PRO A 20 62.66 1.17 0.96
C PRO A 20 61.59 1.78 0.05
N GLY A 21 61.57 3.10 -0.06
CA GLY A 21 60.70 3.86 -0.94
C GLY A 21 61.00 3.58 -2.42
N PRO A 22 59.99 3.81 -3.29
CA PRO A 22 60.12 3.55 -4.72
C PRO A 22 61.11 4.55 -5.36
N PRO A 23 61.89 4.12 -6.38
CA PRO A 23 62.85 4.97 -7.06
C PRO A 23 62.15 6.05 -7.90
N GLN A 24 62.61 7.28 -7.76
CA GLN A 24 62.35 8.37 -8.69
C GLN A 24 63.00 8.07 -10.02
N GLN A 25 62.21 8.00 -11.09
CA GLN A 25 62.71 8.13 -12.46
C GLN A 25 61.89 9.22 -13.17
N GLN A 26 62.52 10.35 -13.46
CA GLN A 26 62.28 11.06 -14.69
C GLN A 26 63.19 10.47 -15.77
N PRO A 27 62.75 10.30 -17.02
CA PRO A 27 62.84 11.38 -17.99
C PRO A 27 61.66 11.47 -19.00
N ASP A 28 61.51 12.67 -19.51
CA ASP A 28 60.88 13.10 -20.75
C ASP A 28 60.82 12.05 -21.86
N TYR A 29 59.63 11.85 -22.40
CA TYR A 29 59.41 11.57 -23.84
C TYR A 29 58.08 12.17 -24.29
N GLY A 30 58.22 13.02 -25.33
CA GLY A 30 57.22 13.89 -25.90
C GLY A 30 56.05 13.10 -26.55
N TYR A 31 54.90 13.72 -26.41
CA TYR A 31 53.71 13.40 -27.24
C TYR A 31 53.88 13.99 -28.64
N PRO A 32 53.53 13.26 -29.72
CA PRO A 32 53.45 13.83 -31.05
C PRO A 32 52.22 14.75 -31.16
N GLN A 33 52.44 15.98 -31.51
CA GLN A 33 51.39 16.94 -31.90
C GLN A 33 50.69 16.47 -33.18
N PRO A 34 49.36 16.62 -33.30
CA PRO A 34 48.69 16.50 -34.58
C PRO A 34 49.02 17.69 -35.51
N PRO A 35 49.00 17.48 -36.82
CA PRO A 35 49.48 18.50 -37.77
C PRO A 35 48.54 19.71 -37.85
N THR A 36 49.13 20.90 -37.89
CA THR A 36 48.52 22.18 -38.14
C THR A 36 47.97 22.28 -39.55
N GLN A 37 46.70 22.55 -39.71
CA GLN A 37 46.13 23.01 -40.97
C GLN A 37 46.26 24.52 -41.10
N PRO A 38 46.51 25.05 -42.31
CA PRO A 38 46.67 26.46 -42.55
C PRO A 38 45.34 27.21 -42.50
N GLY A 39 45.38 28.40 -41.89
CA GLY A 39 44.25 29.30 -41.79
C GLY A 39 43.85 29.92 -43.11
N TYR A 40 42.55 29.99 -43.33
CA TYR A 40 41.93 30.92 -44.28
C TYR A 40 40.92 31.77 -43.51
N GLY A 41 40.97 33.08 -43.81
CA GLY A 41 40.26 34.12 -43.09
C GLY A 41 38.76 34.10 -43.32
N PHE A 42 38.05 34.63 -42.35
CA PHE A 42 36.61 34.89 -42.40
C PHE A 42 36.29 36.13 -43.23
N PRO A 43 35.16 36.10 -43.97
CA PRO A 43 34.32 37.27 -44.10
C PRO A 43 33.00 37.07 -43.37
N GLN A 44 32.61 38.09 -42.68
CA GLN A 44 31.34 38.28 -41.99
C GLN A 44 30.18 38.22 -42.96
N GLY A 45 29.26 37.28 -42.78
CA GLY A 45 28.02 37.15 -43.56
C GLY A 45 26.85 36.82 -42.62
N GLN A 46 25.76 37.55 -42.81
CA GLN A 46 24.50 37.52 -42.05
C GLN A 46 23.83 36.13 -42.06
N PRO A 47 22.97 35.83 -41.07
CA PRO A 47 22.27 34.55 -40.99
C PRO A 47 21.20 34.43 -42.12
N PRO A 48 21.02 33.23 -42.68
CA PRO A 48 20.00 33.00 -43.70
C PRO A 48 18.61 32.88 -43.14
N GLN A 49 17.64 33.52 -43.80
CA GLN A 49 16.20 33.36 -43.58
C GLN A 49 15.73 32.00 -44.06
N PRO A 50 14.67 31.41 -43.46
CA PRO A 50 14.12 30.15 -43.91
C PRO A 50 13.35 30.31 -45.24
N PRO A 51 13.32 29.26 -46.07
CA PRO A 51 12.71 29.34 -47.40
C PRO A 51 11.17 29.34 -47.32
N THR A 52 10.54 30.24 -48.10
CA THR A 52 9.11 30.33 -48.36
C THR A 52 8.65 29.17 -49.24
N GLN A 53 7.64 28.43 -48.81
CA GLN A 53 6.93 27.44 -49.64
C GLN A 53 5.97 28.12 -50.61
N PRO A 54 5.79 27.59 -51.86
CA PRO A 54 4.80 28.09 -52.79
C PRO A 54 3.39 27.62 -52.43
N GLY A 55 2.43 28.56 -52.46
CA GLY A 55 1.03 28.29 -52.22
C GLY A 55 0.35 27.56 -53.36
N TYR A 56 -0.46 26.58 -53.02
CA TYR A 56 -1.52 26.05 -53.87
C TYR A 56 -2.87 26.49 -53.30
N GLY A 57 -3.64 27.18 -54.12
CA GLY A 57 -4.98 27.68 -53.79
C GLY A 57 -6.01 26.56 -53.79
N PHE A 58 -6.94 26.65 -52.86
CA PHE A 58 -8.19 25.88 -52.85
C PHE A 58 -9.38 26.82 -52.98
N PRO A 59 -10.45 26.42 -53.68
CA PRO A 59 -11.61 27.28 -53.88
C PRO A 59 -12.52 27.27 -52.63
N GLN A 60 -13.11 28.42 -52.43
CA GLN A 60 -14.09 28.77 -51.39
C GLN A 60 -15.38 27.96 -51.52
N GLY A 61 -15.77 27.24 -50.47
CA GLY A 61 -17.11 26.73 -50.28
C GLY A 61 -17.61 27.16 -48.91
N GLN A 62 -18.71 27.89 -48.86
CA GLN A 62 -19.35 28.40 -47.64
C GLN A 62 -20.04 27.25 -46.86
N PRO A 63 -19.92 27.21 -45.54
CA PRO A 63 -20.79 26.38 -44.71
C PRO A 63 -22.02 27.18 -44.19
N PRO A 64 -23.12 26.48 -43.93
CA PRO A 64 -24.36 27.10 -43.44
C PRO A 64 -24.34 27.47 -41.97
N THR A 65 -25.02 28.55 -41.62
CA THR A 65 -25.25 29.15 -40.32
C THR A 65 -26.04 28.25 -39.36
N GLN A 66 -25.55 28.09 -38.16
CA GLN A 66 -26.35 27.70 -36.97
C GLN A 66 -26.32 28.79 -35.91
N PRO A 67 -27.42 28.98 -35.14
CA PRO A 67 -27.59 30.12 -34.24
C PRO A 67 -26.83 29.93 -32.92
N GLY A 68 -26.17 31.02 -32.48
CA GLY A 68 -25.38 31.07 -31.27
C GLY A 68 -26.21 31.28 -30.01
N TYR A 69 -25.77 30.65 -28.94
CA TYR A 69 -26.06 31.08 -27.57
C TYR A 69 -24.83 31.82 -27.03
N GLY A 70 -25.02 33.08 -26.66
CA GLY A 70 -23.96 33.97 -26.24
C GLY A 70 -23.55 33.75 -24.78
N PHE A 71 -22.24 33.81 -24.54
CA PHE A 71 -21.66 34.11 -23.23
C PHE A 71 -21.16 35.55 -23.23
N PRO A 72 -21.33 36.31 -22.12
CA PRO A 72 -20.79 37.66 -22.04
C PRO A 72 -19.31 37.62 -21.63
N GLN A 73 -18.54 38.44 -22.32
CA GLN A 73 -17.13 38.67 -22.21
C GLN A 73 -16.76 39.60 -21.04
N GLN A 74 -15.60 39.33 -20.47
CA GLN A 74 -14.79 40.08 -19.54
C GLN A 74 -14.66 41.59 -19.82
N GLY A 75 -14.70 42.39 -18.76
CA GLY A 75 -14.25 43.79 -18.75
C GLY A 75 -13.40 44.05 -17.51
N GLN A 76 -12.23 44.63 -17.73
CA GLN A 76 -11.15 44.92 -16.79
C GLN A 76 -11.36 46.16 -15.90
N GLN A 77 -10.63 46.16 -14.75
CA GLN A 77 -9.98 47.25 -13.99
C GLN A 77 -10.80 48.07 -12.96
N GLN A 78 -10.51 47.81 -11.69
CA GLN A 78 -9.96 48.60 -10.54
C GLN A 78 -10.30 50.08 -10.41
N PRO A 79 -10.06 50.74 -9.22
CA PRO A 79 -10.25 50.37 -7.80
C PRO A 79 -11.00 51.47 -6.98
N TYR A 80 -11.03 51.33 -5.63
CA TYR A 80 -11.34 52.31 -4.57
C TYR A 80 -12.77 52.39 -4.01
N GLY A 81 -12.83 52.26 -2.68
CA GLY A 81 -13.70 53.01 -1.83
C GLY A 81 -14.64 52.23 -0.93
N TYR A 82 -14.27 52.09 0.33
CA TYR A 82 -15.22 51.90 1.43
C TYR A 82 -16.16 53.07 1.54
N PRO A 83 -17.42 52.88 2.02
CA PRO A 83 -17.77 53.39 3.33
C PRO A 83 -18.64 52.46 4.19
N THR A 84 -18.44 52.62 5.45
CA THR A 84 -19.09 52.07 6.62
C THR A 84 -20.53 52.58 6.83
N ALA A 85 -21.30 51.72 7.58
CA ALA A 85 -22.34 51.98 8.56
C ALA A 85 -23.81 52.06 8.08
N PRO A 86 -24.81 51.94 8.98
CA PRO A 86 -24.83 51.59 10.39
C PRO A 86 -25.87 50.52 10.81
N MET A 87 -25.72 50.01 12.00
CA MET A 87 -26.70 49.22 12.76
C MET A 87 -27.94 50.02 13.15
N GLN A 88 -29.09 49.33 13.26
CA GLN A 88 -30.09 49.61 14.27
C GLN A 88 -30.91 48.36 14.66
N PRO A 89 -31.55 48.37 15.87
CA PRO A 89 -31.75 47.16 16.68
C PRO A 89 -33.20 46.64 16.64
N ALA A 90 -33.37 45.35 16.90
CA ALA A 90 -34.70 44.75 17.05
C ALA A 90 -34.93 44.26 18.49
N HIS A 91 -36.11 44.56 18.94
CA HIS A 91 -36.74 44.45 20.27
C HIS A 91 -36.80 43.01 20.83
N GLN A 92 -36.57 42.89 22.14
CA GLN A 92 -37.04 41.78 22.99
C GLN A 92 -38.52 42.00 23.39
N PRO A 93 -39.25 40.92 23.70
CA PRO A 93 -40.28 40.89 24.74
C PRO A 93 -40.01 39.78 25.79
N PRO A 94 -40.76 39.77 26.92
CA PRO A 94 -40.21 39.56 28.24
C PRO A 94 -40.32 38.13 28.80
N GLN A 95 -39.50 37.88 29.85
CA GLN A 95 -39.49 36.71 30.69
C GLN A 95 -40.79 36.45 31.44
N GLN A 96 -41.12 35.15 31.59
CA GLN A 96 -41.81 34.66 32.78
C GLN A 96 -41.23 33.29 33.19
N GLY A 97 -40.98 33.16 34.47
CA GLY A 97 -40.16 32.13 35.07
C GLY A 97 -40.83 30.76 35.23
N GLY A 98 -40.00 29.74 35.33
CA GLY A 98 -40.38 28.41 35.75
C GLY A 98 -39.10 27.59 36.00
N SER A 99 -38.85 27.29 37.29
CA SER A 99 -37.70 26.51 37.75
C SER A 99 -37.85 25.05 37.31
N GLY A 100 -36.93 24.60 36.40
CA GLY A 100 -36.78 23.21 36.04
C GLY A 100 -35.31 22.90 35.76
N LYS A 101 -34.71 21.99 36.50
CA LYS A 101 -33.32 21.56 36.35
C LYS A 101 -33.11 21.07 34.91
N LYS A 102 -32.32 21.79 34.14
CA LYS A 102 -31.89 21.36 32.78
C LYS A 102 -30.71 20.39 32.91
N PHE A 103 -30.93 19.15 32.54
CA PHE A 103 -29.84 18.21 32.24
C PHE A 103 -29.10 18.71 31.00
N SER A 104 -27.75 18.60 31.03
CA SER A 104 -26.91 19.05 29.91
C SER A 104 -27.14 18.17 28.69
N THR A 105 -27.00 18.73 27.51
CA THR A 105 -27.18 18.05 26.20
C THR A 105 -26.29 16.82 26.06
N GLN A 106 -25.15 16.79 26.74
CA GLN A 106 -24.27 15.62 26.80
C GLN A 106 -24.87 14.42 27.56
N ALA A 107 -25.67 14.67 28.62
CA ALA A 107 -26.34 13.59 29.35
C ALA A 107 -27.49 12.96 28.54
N GLN A 108 -28.15 13.72 27.67
CA GLN A 108 -29.22 13.21 26.81
C GLN A 108 -28.68 12.30 25.70
N ILE A 109 -27.49 12.60 25.15
CA ILE A 109 -26.85 11.77 24.11
C ILE A 109 -26.40 10.43 24.68
N ILE A 110 -25.85 10.41 25.91
CA ILE A 110 -25.42 9.17 26.56
C ILE A 110 -26.59 8.26 26.88
N VAL A 111 -27.73 8.81 27.34
CA VAL A 111 -28.93 8.04 27.66
C VAL A 111 -29.57 7.47 26.38
N ALA A 112 -29.58 8.21 25.26
CA ALA A 112 -30.10 7.74 23.99
C ALA A 112 -29.27 6.58 23.41
N ALA A 113 -27.96 6.63 23.56
CA ALA A 113 -27.06 5.57 23.07
C ALA A 113 -27.23 4.28 23.89
N VAL A 114 -27.38 4.36 25.20
CA VAL A 114 -27.58 3.19 26.08
C VAL A 114 -28.94 2.52 25.83
N VAL A 115 -29.99 3.31 25.57
CA VAL A 115 -31.33 2.79 25.24
C VAL A 115 -31.34 2.09 23.87
N ALA A 116 -30.64 2.63 22.88
CA ALA A 116 -30.56 2.03 21.55
C ALA A 116 -29.84 0.66 21.59
N VAL A 117 -28.75 0.55 22.34
CA VAL A 117 -28.02 -0.73 22.53
C VAL A 117 -28.87 -1.74 23.28
N ALA A 118 -29.62 -1.32 24.30
CA ALA A 118 -30.49 -2.21 25.06
C ALA A 118 -31.67 -2.75 24.23
N LEU A 119 -32.19 -1.98 23.29
CA LEU A 119 -33.26 -2.40 22.39
C LEU A 119 -32.79 -3.39 21.32
N ILE A 120 -31.56 -3.23 20.83
CA ILE A 120 -30.97 -4.15 19.84
C ILE A 120 -30.64 -5.50 20.49
N VAL A 121 -30.08 -5.51 21.69
CA VAL A 121 -29.78 -6.74 22.42
C VAL A 121 -31.05 -7.42 22.96
N GLY A 122 -32.01 -6.66 23.45
CA GLY A 122 -33.29 -7.17 23.93
C GLY A 122 -34.21 -7.72 22.82
N GLY A 123 -34.23 -7.06 21.66
CA GLY A 123 -35.01 -7.48 20.50
C GLY A 123 -34.48 -8.77 19.85
N GLY A 124 -33.16 -8.95 19.79
CA GLY A 124 -32.54 -10.18 19.29
C GLY A 124 -32.83 -11.41 20.14
N ILE A 125 -32.85 -11.28 21.47
CA ILE A 125 -33.16 -12.38 22.38
C ILE A 125 -34.65 -12.77 22.34
N TRP A 126 -35.55 -11.78 22.16
CA TRP A 126 -36.99 -12.06 22.07
C TRP A 126 -37.37 -12.78 20.77
N TYR A 127 -36.73 -12.41 19.65
CA TYR A 127 -36.97 -13.08 18.36
C TYR A 127 -36.44 -14.52 18.33
N ALA A 128 -35.34 -14.81 19.05
CA ALA A 128 -34.77 -16.14 19.14
C ALA A 128 -35.56 -17.09 20.09
N SER A 129 -36.36 -16.54 21.03
CA SER A 129 -37.10 -17.32 22.04
C SER A 129 -38.59 -17.54 21.74
N SER A 130 -39.15 -16.94 20.65
CA SER A 130 -40.60 -17.06 20.32
C SER A 130 -40.96 -18.06 19.23
N GLY A 131 -40.02 -18.94 18.85
CA GLY A 131 -40.27 -20.01 17.87
C GLY A 131 -40.23 -21.39 18.53
N GLY A 132 -41.27 -21.78 19.25
CA GLY A 132 -41.41 -23.10 19.80
C GLY A 132 -42.83 -23.65 19.62
N ASP A 133 -42.86 -24.85 19.21
CA ASP A 133 -43.92 -25.88 19.24
C ASP A 133 -44.77 -26.17 17.99
N GLY A 134 -44.61 -27.44 17.56
CA GLY A 134 -45.72 -28.13 16.98
C GLY A 134 -45.42 -29.25 15.97
N LYS A 135 -45.14 -30.43 16.54
CA LYS A 135 -45.58 -31.79 16.08
C LYS A 135 -44.78 -32.54 15.01
N LYS A 136 -44.29 -33.66 15.49
CA LYS A 136 -43.91 -34.90 14.79
C LYS A 136 -45.07 -35.45 13.94
N ASP A 137 -44.77 -36.02 12.77
CA ASP A 137 -45.31 -37.35 12.40
C ASP A 137 -44.40 -38.02 11.36
N GLU A 138 -44.35 -39.35 11.49
CA GLU A 138 -43.43 -40.29 10.86
C GLU A 138 -43.86 -40.75 9.45
N ALA A 139 -42.87 -41.26 8.75
CA ALA A 139 -42.88 -42.45 7.88
C ALA A 139 -43.36 -42.36 6.43
N GLY A 140 -42.52 -42.93 5.57
CA GLY A 140 -43.00 -43.56 4.34
C GLY A 140 -42.01 -43.52 3.18
N SER A 141 -41.23 -44.59 3.05
CA SER A 141 -40.45 -44.94 1.87
C SER A 141 -41.32 -45.17 0.65
N SER A 142 -40.91 -44.79 -0.55
CA SER A 142 -40.94 -45.71 -1.70
C SER A 142 -40.25 -45.11 -2.93
N ALA A 143 -39.59 -45.99 -3.64
CA ALA A 143 -38.88 -45.84 -4.91
C ALA A 143 -39.79 -45.59 -6.11
N GLY A 144 -39.21 -44.99 -7.19
CA GLY A 144 -39.85 -45.06 -8.52
C GLY A 144 -39.31 -44.04 -9.55
N THR A 145 -38.31 -44.45 -10.27
CA THR A 145 -38.06 -44.38 -11.74
C THR A 145 -38.51 -43.19 -12.60
N SER A 146 -37.48 -42.58 -13.23
CA SER A 146 -37.36 -42.08 -14.62
C SER A 146 -38.36 -41.08 -15.21
N GLY A 147 -37.77 -39.98 -15.77
CA GLY A 147 -38.41 -39.12 -16.75
C GLY A 147 -37.54 -37.91 -17.09
N GLU A 148 -36.84 -37.99 -18.23
CA GLU A 148 -36.14 -36.85 -18.87
C GLU A 148 -37.08 -35.68 -19.10
N ASN A 149 -36.65 -34.45 -18.81
CA ASN A 149 -36.70 -33.39 -19.82
C ASN A 149 -35.84 -32.16 -19.45
N LYS A 150 -35.33 -31.54 -20.50
CA LYS A 150 -34.36 -30.46 -20.59
C LYS A 150 -34.85 -29.11 -20.03
N GLY A 151 -33.90 -28.32 -19.50
CA GLY A 151 -33.88 -26.87 -19.68
C GLY A 151 -33.87 -26.07 -18.38
N GLY A 152 -32.75 -25.40 -18.12
CA GLY A 152 -32.64 -24.31 -17.13
C GLY A 152 -31.34 -24.37 -16.33
N LYS A 153 -30.29 -23.72 -16.81
CA LYS A 153 -29.04 -23.51 -16.07
C LYS A 153 -29.30 -22.53 -14.93
N GLY A 154 -29.37 -23.02 -13.72
CA GLY A 154 -29.10 -22.30 -12.49
C GLY A 154 -27.86 -22.95 -11.88
N GLY A 155 -26.77 -22.21 -11.71
CA GLY A 155 -25.50 -22.77 -11.23
C GLY A 155 -25.60 -23.16 -9.76
N GLU A 156 -25.62 -24.44 -9.50
CA GLU A 156 -25.38 -25.04 -8.18
C GLU A 156 -23.89 -25.27 -7.98
N GLY A 157 -23.40 -24.90 -6.78
CA GLY A 157 -22.03 -24.97 -6.37
C GLY A 157 -21.33 -26.29 -6.64
N GLY A 158 -20.37 -26.25 -7.51
CA GLY A 158 -19.45 -27.35 -7.74
C GLY A 158 -18.61 -27.60 -6.48
N LYS A 159 -18.53 -28.86 -6.05
CA LYS A 159 -17.56 -29.36 -5.10
C LYS A 159 -16.17 -29.22 -5.73
N GLY A 160 -15.59 -28.00 -5.67
CA GLY A 160 -14.21 -27.74 -6.02
C GLY A 160 -13.31 -28.37 -4.96
N GLY A 161 -12.54 -29.35 -5.31
CA GLY A 161 -11.50 -29.90 -4.46
C GLY A 161 -10.45 -28.81 -4.20
N SER A 162 -10.23 -28.48 -2.91
CA SER A 162 -9.19 -27.56 -2.46
C SER A 162 -7.83 -27.98 -3.00
N THR A 163 -7.28 -27.24 -3.96
CA THR A 163 -5.98 -27.48 -4.58
C THR A 163 -4.81 -26.89 -3.80
N GLY A 164 -4.86 -26.82 -2.48
CA GLY A 164 -3.68 -26.58 -1.65
C GLY A 164 -3.61 -25.24 -0.92
N GLY A 165 -4.69 -24.46 -0.86
CA GLY A 165 -4.83 -23.31 0.02
C GLY A 165 -5.18 -23.70 1.46
N LYS A 166 -4.92 -22.81 2.42
CA LYS A 166 -5.33 -22.97 3.83
C LYS A 166 -6.78 -22.54 4.05
N GLU A 167 -7.22 -21.54 3.30
CA GLU A 167 -8.58 -21.02 3.36
C GLU A 167 -9.56 -22.00 2.76
N LYS A 168 -10.68 -22.17 3.43
CA LYS A 168 -11.75 -23.09 3.01
C LYS A 168 -13.09 -22.36 3.05
N ALA A 169 -13.94 -22.64 2.08
CA ALA A 169 -15.30 -22.14 2.12
C ALA A 169 -16.02 -22.69 3.36
N PRO A 170 -16.61 -21.81 4.18
CA PRO A 170 -17.44 -22.24 5.30
C PRO A 170 -18.74 -22.89 4.80
N ALA A 171 -19.47 -23.54 5.68
CA ALA A 171 -20.77 -24.12 5.34
C ALA A 171 -21.80 -23.05 4.94
N ASN A 172 -21.71 -21.86 5.53
CA ASN A 172 -22.44 -20.67 5.12
C ASN A 172 -21.44 -19.55 4.82
N VAL A 173 -21.45 -19.04 3.60
CA VAL A 173 -20.59 -17.95 3.15
C VAL A 173 -21.12 -16.57 3.52
N ASP A 174 -22.39 -16.46 3.91
CA ASP A 174 -22.98 -15.18 4.29
C ASP A 174 -22.38 -14.72 5.62
N SER A 175 -21.73 -13.58 5.58
CA SER A 175 -21.09 -12.99 6.74
C SER A 175 -22.03 -12.08 7.54
N THR A 176 -21.59 -11.74 8.72
CA THR A 176 -22.18 -10.69 9.55
C THR A 176 -21.12 -9.63 9.82
N VAL A 177 -21.57 -8.41 10.13
CA VAL A 177 -20.66 -7.37 10.64
C VAL A 177 -20.12 -7.82 11.98
N GLY A 178 -18.81 -7.93 12.09
CA GLY A 178 -18.12 -8.25 13.34
C GLY A 178 -18.10 -7.04 14.26
N PHE A 179 -17.41 -5.98 13.83
CA PHE A 179 -17.36 -4.71 14.54
C PHE A 179 -17.01 -3.55 13.59
N GLN A 180 -17.23 -2.34 14.09
CA GLN A 180 -16.92 -1.09 13.41
C GLN A 180 -16.19 -0.15 14.38
N LEU A 181 -15.04 0.38 13.98
CA LEU A 181 -14.26 1.31 14.80
C LEU A 181 -14.32 2.71 14.18
N PRO A 182 -14.64 3.75 14.95
CA PRO A 182 -14.58 5.12 14.48
C PRO A 182 -13.13 5.59 14.35
N PRO A 183 -12.84 6.55 13.45
CA PRO A 183 -11.52 7.14 13.37
C PRO A 183 -11.22 8.01 14.61
N PRO A 184 -9.96 8.10 15.05
CA PRO A 184 -9.55 9.08 16.03
C PRO A 184 -9.73 10.51 15.47
N LYS A 185 -9.96 11.47 16.35
CA LYS A 185 -10.08 12.87 15.96
C LYS A 185 -8.72 13.44 15.61
N VAL A 186 -8.62 14.00 14.41
CA VAL A 186 -7.44 14.70 13.91
C VAL A 186 -7.81 16.09 13.41
N THR A 187 -6.82 16.97 13.30
CA THR A 187 -6.99 18.34 12.80
C THR A 187 -6.49 18.52 11.37
N ASP A 188 -5.73 17.53 10.89
CA ASP A 188 -5.13 17.50 9.56
C ASP A 188 -5.12 16.07 9.03
N THR A 189 -4.83 15.90 7.74
CA THR A 189 -4.67 14.58 7.15
C THR A 189 -3.50 13.86 7.81
N THR A 190 -3.75 12.66 8.31
CA THR A 190 -2.83 11.91 9.15
C THR A 190 -2.78 10.45 8.70
N THR A 191 -1.57 9.94 8.54
CA THR A 191 -1.32 8.52 8.23
C THR A 191 -1.68 7.64 9.42
N VAL A 192 -2.38 6.55 9.14
CA VAL A 192 -2.69 5.45 10.06
C VAL A 192 -2.44 4.11 9.36
N ASP A 193 -1.46 4.09 8.46
CA ASP A 193 -1.06 2.91 7.70
C ASP A 193 -0.49 1.82 8.59
N GLY A 194 -0.87 0.58 8.34
CA GLY A 194 -0.44 -0.62 9.06
C GLY A 194 -1.58 -1.33 9.78
N SER A 195 -1.85 -2.55 9.36
CA SER A 195 -2.77 -3.47 10.04
C SER A 195 -2.28 -4.91 9.93
N TRP A 196 -2.60 -5.73 10.93
CA TRP A 196 -2.18 -7.14 10.99
C TRP A 196 -3.22 -7.99 11.70
N ILE A 197 -3.23 -9.28 11.37
CA ILE A 197 -4.04 -10.29 12.06
C ILE A 197 -3.11 -11.24 12.79
N THR A 198 -3.33 -11.43 14.08
CA THR A 198 -2.69 -12.48 14.89
C THR A 198 -3.71 -13.57 15.22
N ASP A 199 -3.31 -14.61 15.94
CA ASP A 199 -4.23 -15.64 16.45
C ASP A 199 -5.31 -15.10 17.40
N LYS A 200 -5.13 -13.90 17.97
CA LYS A 200 -6.00 -13.34 19.03
C LYS A 200 -6.47 -11.92 18.78
N ALA A 201 -5.78 -11.19 17.91
CA ALA A 201 -6.04 -9.78 17.74
C ALA A 201 -6.00 -9.34 16.27
N TYR A 202 -6.92 -8.48 15.92
CA TYR A 202 -6.75 -7.54 14.83
C TYR A 202 -5.98 -6.33 15.37
N VAL A 203 -4.89 -5.97 14.72
CA VAL A 203 -4.03 -4.87 15.14
C VAL A 203 -4.10 -3.76 14.11
N LYS A 204 -4.29 -2.52 14.58
CA LYS A 204 -4.35 -1.33 13.74
C LYS A 204 -3.48 -0.22 14.30
N THR A 205 -2.76 0.46 13.43
CA THR A 205 -2.10 1.71 13.77
C THR A 205 -3.14 2.81 13.97
N GLY A 206 -2.95 3.58 15.03
CA GLY A 206 -3.59 4.86 15.24
C GLY A 206 -2.63 6.01 14.91
N VAL A 207 -2.93 7.21 15.39
CA VAL A 207 -2.07 8.39 15.15
C VAL A 207 -0.74 8.27 15.89
N THR A 208 -0.79 8.06 17.21
CA THR A 208 0.39 7.95 18.08
C THR A 208 0.32 6.70 18.97
N GLU A 209 -0.32 5.66 18.48
CA GLU A 209 -0.42 4.38 19.18
C GLU A 209 -0.66 3.25 18.18
N ILE A 210 -0.35 2.04 18.60
CA ILE A 210 -0.76 0.80 17.93
C ILE A 210 -1.75 0.09 18.84
N VAL A 211 -2.89 -0.35 18.33
CA VAL A 211 -3.95 -0.94 19.15
C VAL A 211 -4.30 -2.33 18.64
N GLY A 212 -4.30 -3.29 19.57
CA GLY A 212 -4.83 -4.62 19.35
C GLY A 212 -6.28 -4.73 19.82
N TYR A 213 -7.13 -5.26 18.95
CA TYR A 213 -8.55 -5.46 19.19
C TYR A 213 -8.89 -6.95 19.13
N ASP A 214 -9.82 -7.37 19.98
CA ASP A 214 -10.38 -8.72 19.89
C ASP A 214 -10.95 -8.98 18.49
N LEU A 215 -10.61 -10.13 17.91
CA LEU A 215 -10.93 -10.48 16.53
C LEU A 215 -12.43 -10.48 16.22
N ASP A 216 -13.27 -10.81 17.20
CA ASP A 216 -14.70 -10.99 17.02
C ASP A 216 -15.53 -9.83 17.56
N LYS A 217 -15.05 -9.18 18.64
CA LYS A 217 -15.79 -8.16 19.37
C LYS A 217 -15.30 -6.74 19.11
N GLY A 218 -14.09 -6.57 18.54
CA GLY A 218 -13.47 -5.27 18.37
C GLY A 218 -13.16 -4.53 19.67
N THR A 219 -13.20 -5.22 20.82
CA THR A 219 -12.83 -4.62 22.10
C THR A 219 -11.31 -4.50 22.20
N LYS A 220 -10.86 -3.35 22.70
CA LYS A 220 -9.42 -3.09 22.87
C LYS A 220 -8.81 -4.08 23.86
N LEU A 221 -7.82 -4.84 23.42
CA LEU A 221 -7.05 -5.77 24.25
C LEU A 221 -5.84 -5.09 24.86
N TRP A 222 -5.12 -4.33 24.06
CA TRP A 222 -3.90 -3.63 24.44
C TRP A 222 -3.63 -2.43 23.55
N SER A 223 -2.70 -1.58 23.95
CA SER A 223 -2.24 -0.43 23.18
C SER A 223 -0.75 -0.19 23.45
N ILE A 224 -0.02 0.13 22.42
CA ILE A 224 1.38 0.54 22.45
C ILE A 224 1.42 2.04 22.17
N PRO A 225 1.69 2.90 23.15
CA PRO A 225 1.86 4.33 22.92
C PRO A 225 3.19 4.60 22.21
N LEU A 226 3.20 5.60 21.33
CA LEU A 226 4.38 6.06 20.59
C LEU A 226 4.71 7.51 20.91
N ASP A 227 5.98 7.87 20.75
CA ASP A 227 6.48 9.23 20.97
C ASP A 227 5.94 10.23 19.94
N GLY A 228 5.68 9.78 18.70
CA GLY A 228 5.20 10.59 17.58
C GLY A 228 4.18 9.85 16.71
N GLN A 229 3.82 10.45 15.59
CA GLN A 229 2.88 9.85 14.63
C GLN A 229 3.53 8.70 13.88
N VAL A 230 2.72 7.69 13.53
CA VAL A 230 3.15 6.61 12.63
C VAL A 230 3.34 7.19 11.23
N CYS A 231 4.46 6.85 10.59
CA CYS A 231 4.79 7.26 9.24
C CYS A 231 4.60 6.12 8.22
N ALA A 232 5.04 4.92 8.61
CA ALA A 232 4.94 3.72 7.77
C ALA A 232 4.95 2.46 8.65
N ALA A 233 4.46 1.37 8.10
CA ALA A 233 4.42 0.08 8.76
C ALA A 233 4.80 -1.04 7.78
N SER A 234 5.57 -2.02 8.25
CA SER A 234 5.87 -3.19 7.45
C SER A 234 4.61 -4.03 7.23
N ARG A 235 4.32 -4.35 5.96
CA ARG A 235 3.26 -5.32 5.63
C ARG A 235 3.61 -6.75 6.02
N HIS A 236 4.88 -7.02 6.32
CA HIS A 236 5.37 -8.34 6.70
C HIS A 236 5.42 -8.50 8.21
N MET A 237 5.11 -9.70 8.64
CA MET A 237 5.10 -10.09 10.03
C MET A 237 5.78 -11.46 10.16
N SER A 238 6.55 -11.67 11.22
CA SER A 238 7.16 -12.96 11.53
C SER A 238 6.11 -13.99 12.02
N LYS A 239 6.47 -15.26 12.05
CA LYS A 239 5.57 -16.34 12.50
C LYS A 239 5.17 -16.22 13.98
N ASP A 240 5.95 -15.51 14.77
CA ASP A 240 5.68 -15.20 16.19
C ASP A 240 5.07 -13.80 16.38
N TYR A 241 4.42 -13.27 15.33
CA TYR A 241 3.67 -12.02 15.33
C TYR A 241 4.51 -10.78 15.67
N ARG A 242 5.77 -10.73 15.18
CA ARG A 242 6.61 -9.54 15.30
C ARG A 242 6.69 -8.82 13.97
N THR A 243 6.72 -7.47 14.03
CA THR A 243 6.81 -6.61 12.86
C THR A 243 7.56 -5.33 13.17
N ALA A 244 7.61 -4.40 12.22
CA ALA A 244 8.32 -3.15 12.34
C ALA A 244 7.46 -1.96 11.91
N ILE A 245 7.75 -0.80 12.51
CA ILE A 245 7.13 0.48 12.17
C ILE A 245 8.18 1.58 12.05
N LEU A 246 7.79 2.63 11.34
CA LEU A 246 8.48 3.91 11.28
C LEU A 246 7.57 4.98 11.88
N PHE A 247 8.11 5.83 12.75
CA PHE A 247 7.33 6.88 13.40
C PHE A 247 8.17 8.12 13.67
N GLU A 248 7.51 9.23 13.94
CA GLU A 248 8.13 10.51 14.23
C GLU A 248 8.86 10.51 15.58
N GLU A 249 9.87 11.36 15.70
CA GLU A 249 10.68 11.49 16.94
C GLU A 249 9.90 12.03 18.14
N ALA A 250 8.83 12.79 17.90
CA ALA A 250 7.99 13.40 18.93
C ALA A 250 6.59 13.73 18.37
N LYS A 251 5.65 13.99 19.25
CA LYS A 251 4.33 14.50 18.85
C LYS A 251 4.43 15.91 18.25
N PRO A 252 3.68 16.21 17.17
CA PRO A 252 3.57 17.56 16.64
C PRO A 252 3.12 18.57 17.71
N THR A 253 3.70 19.76 17.67
CA THR A 253 3.34 20.87 18.55
C THR A 253 3.04 22.11 17.71
N LYS A 254 2.40 23.15 18.29
CA LYS A 254 2.18 24.42 17.58
C LYS A 254 3.48 25.08 17.12
N ALA A 255 4.56 24.91 17.88
CA ALA A 255 5.87 25.47 17.55
C ALA A 255 6.65 24.62 16.53
N LYS A 256 6.39 23.29 16.48
CA LYS A 256 7.01 22.33 15.58
C LYS A 256 5.92 21.40 15.05
N PRO A 257 5.11 21.86 14.08
CA PRO A 257 3.95 21.12 13.58
C PRO A 257 4.33 19.88 12.76
N TYR A 258 5.53 19.86 12.20
CA TYR A 258 6.07 18.73 11.43
C TYR A 258 7.26 18.15 12.16
N GLN A 259 7.22 16.87 12.41
CA GLN A 259 8.29 16.08 12.98
C GLN A 259 8.93 15.21 11.88
N GLN A 260 10.09 14.63 12.17
CA GLN A 260 10.76 13.76 11.20
C GLN A 260 10.50 12.30 11.52
N CYS A 261 10.23 11.51 10.49
CA CYS A 261 10.11 10.06 10.54
C CYS A 261 11.51 9.43 10.63
N ASN A 262 12.08 9.40 11.82
CA ASN A 262 13.45 8.95 12.06
C ASN A 262 13.56 7.86 13.16
N LYS A 263 12.41 7.42 13.70
CA LYS A 263 12.34 6.34 14.70
C LYS A 263 11.88 5.05 14.02
N VAL A 264 12.75 4.05 14.00
CA VAL A 264 12.40 2.68 13.60
C VAL A 264 12.10 1.90 14.87
N GLY A 265 10.99 1.17 14.91
CA GLY A 265 10.58 0.37 16.05
C GLY A 265 10.27 -1.07 15.69
N GLY A 266 10.68 -2.00 16.54
CA GLY A 266 10.25 -3.40 16.49
C GLY A 266 9.07 -3.64 17.44
N LEU A 267 8.04 -4.33 16.97
CA LEU A 267 6.81 -4.62 17.70
C LEU A 267 6.66 -6.10 17.95
N ASP A 268 6.14 -6.45 19.11
CA ASP A 268 5.57 -7.76 19.43
C ASP A 268 4.04 -7.62 19.53
N LEU A 269 3.36 -8.07 18.49
CA LEU A 269 1.90 -7.96 18.38
C LEU A 269 1.15 -9.02 19.19
N ALA A 270 1.83 -10.14 19.54
CA ALA A 270 1.24 -11.16 20.40
C ALA A 270 1.06 -10.64 21.82
N THR A 271 1.99 -9.80 22.30
CA THR A 271 1.98 -9.26 23.67
C THR A 271 1.64 -7.78 23.75
N GLY A 272 1.51 -7.08 22.62
CA GLY A 272 1.24 -5.66 22.54
C GLY A 272 2.39 -4.82 23.13
N LYS A 273 3.62 -5.07 22.71
CA LYS A 273 4.82 -4.39 23.22
C LYS A 273 5.68 -3.78 22.13
N LEU A 274 6.16 -2.58 22.36
CA LEU A 274 7.30 -2.01 21.64
C LEU A 274 8.57 -2.66 22.20
N LEU A 275 9.24 -3.47 21.39
CA LEU A 275 10.47 -4.17 21.79
C LEU A 275 11.63 -3.22 21.92
N TRP A 276 11.76 -2.32 20.96
CA TRP A 276 12.80 -1.29 20.88
C TRP A 276 12.39 -0.18 19.95
N SER A 277 13.04 0.97 20.09
CA SER A 277 12.98 2.13 19.19
C SER A 277 14.38 2.66 18.97
N LYS A 278 14.77 2.91 17.71
CA LYS A 278 16.10 3.35 17.30
C LYS A 278 16.03 4.48 16.26
N SER A 279 17.00 5.38 16.34
CA SER A 279 17.37 6.31 15.27
C SER A 279 18.82 6.09 14.93
N VAL A 280 19.23 6.39 13.70
CA VAL A 280 20.63 6.36 13.28
C VAL A 280 21.06 7.71 12.78
N THR A 281 22.33 8.05 12.98
CA THR A 281 22.99 9.17 12.32
C THR A 281 23.92 8.63 11.25
N ALA A 282 23.97 9.29 10.10
CA ALA A 282 24.90 8.96 9.04
C ALA A 282 25.92 10.09 8.89
N SER A 283 27.10 9.78 8.39
CA SER A 283 28.13 10.76 8.08
C SER A 283 27.66 11.81 7.06
N THR A 284 26.65 11.49 6.26
CA THR A 284 25.98 12.39 5.31
C THR A 284 25.03 13.40 5.96
N SER A 285 24.52 13.09 7.15
CA SER A 285 23.54 13.92 7.86
C SER A 285 24.13 14.72 9.03
N GLY A 286 25.44 14.63 9.25
CA GLY A 286 26.10 15.20 10.43
C GLY A 286 25.57 14.56 11.71
N ASP A 287 25.23 15.38 12.71
CA ASP A 287 24.67 14.91 13.98
C ASP A 287 23.15 14.70 13.96
N ARG A 288 22.51 14.90 12.81
CA ARG A 288 21.05 14.73 12.70
C ARG A 288 20.68 13.29 12.43
N PRO A 289 19.59 12.80 13.02
CA PRO A 289 19.04 11.50 12.67
C PRO A 289 18.67 11.44 11.19
N VAL A 290 18.89 10.29 10.57
CA VAL A 290 18.47 10.02 9.19
C VAL A 290 16.95 9.91 9.16
N ARG A 291 16.32 10.58 8.19
CA ARG A 291 14.92 10.41 7.87
C ARG A 291 14.74 9.17 6.99
N PHE A 292 13.73 8.39 7.31
CA PHE A 292 13.26 7.28 6.49
C PHE A 292 11.85 7.56 5.98
N ASP A 293 11.48 6.94 4.87
CA ASP A 293 10.18 7.09 4.24
C ASP A 293 9.38 5.79 4.33
N GLU A 294 10.06 4.63 4.42
CA GLU A 294 9.44 3.30 4.52
C GLU A 294 10.22 2.34 5.41
N VAL A 295 9.57 1.26 5.81
CA VAL A 295 10.15 0.18 6.62
C VAL A 295 9.57 -1.18 6.20
N THR A 296 10.42 -2.20 6.14
CA THR A 296 10.03 -3.57 5.84
C THR A 296 10.68 -4.58 6.77
N LEU A 297 10.18 -5.82 6.76
CA LEU A 297 10.70 -6.96 7.51
C LEU A 297 11.03 -8.12 6.57
N SER A 298 12.24 -8.66 6.68
CA SER A 298 12.62 -9.92 6.03
C SER A 298 13.25 -10.85 7.07
N GLY A 299 12.56 -11.94 7.38
CA GLY A 299 12.97 -12.89 8.42
C GLY A 299 13.11 -12.21 9.78
N THR A 300 14.34 -12.02 10.27
CA THR A 300 14.67 -11.32 11.53
C THR A 300 15.31 -9.95 11.31
N THR A 301 15.27 -9.42 10.10
CA THR A 301 15.88 -8.14 9.72
C THR A 301 14.82 -7.12 9.40
N VAL A 302 14.83 -6.03 10.15
CA VAL A 302 14.06 -4.81 9.89
C VAL A 302 14.94 -3.89 9.04
N ALA A 303 14.46 -3.47 7.88
CA ALA A 303 15.15 -2.53 7.01
C ALA A 303 14.28 -1.29 6.75
N ALA A 304 14.87 -0.11 6.87
CA ALA A 304 14.24 1.18 6.62
C ALA A 304 15.02 1.94 5.56
N GLY A 305 14.32 2.55 4.61
CA GLY A 305 14.91 3.28 3.49
C GLY A 305 14.27 4.64 3.26
N GLY A 306 14.88 5.43 2.40
CA GLY A 306 14.44 6.76 2.02
C GLY A 306 15.55 7.58 1.39
N THR A 307 15.28 8.85 1.12
CA THR A 307 16.24 9.78 0.50
C THR A 307 17.50 10.01 1.33
N GLY A 308 17.47 9.74 2.63
CA GLY A 308 18.63 9.78 3.53
C GLY A 308 19.51 8.53 3.48
N GLY A 309 19.12 7.51 2.69
CA GLY A 309 19.75 6.19 2.60
C GLY A 309 19.12 5.18 3.52
N GLY A 310 19.66 3.94 3.52
CA GLY A 310 19.06 2.80 4.20
C GLY A 310 19.81 2.35 5.46
N ALA A 311 19.04 1.86 6.44
CA ALA A 311 19.55 1.22 7.66
C ALA A 311 18.81 -0.08 7.95
N ALA A 312 19.46 -0.97 8.70
CA ALA A 312 18.77 -2.17 9.18
C ALA A 312 19.16 -2.56 10.60
N PHE A 313 18.23 -3.30 11.21
CA PHE A 313 18.28 -3.69 12.62
C PHE A 313 17.84 -5.14 12.80
N LYS A 314 18.32 -5.77 13.86
CA LYS A 314 17.78 -7.05 14.29
C LYS A 314 16.39 -6.85 14.90
N LEU A 315 15.42 -7.63 14.45
CA LEU A 315 14.01 -7.54 14.90
C LEU A 315 13.85 -7.66 16.42
N ASP A 316 14.60 -8.57 17.06
CA ASP A 316 14.44 -8.85 18.48
C ASP A 316 15.03 -7.78 19.40
N THR A 317 16.14 -7.16 18.99
CA THR A 317 16.98 -6.34 19.87
C THR A 317 17.17 -4.91 19.40
N GLY A 318 16.83 -4.60 18.16
CA GLY A 318 17.15 -3.32 17.55
C GLY A 318 18.66 -3.09 17.38
N ALA A 319 19.48 -4.16 17.43
CA ALA A 319 20.90 -4.03 17.16
C ALA A 319 21.11 -3.64 15.68
N GLU A 320 21.86 -2.55 15.45
CA GLU A 320 22.20 -2.06 14.11
C GLU A 320 22.97 -3.15 13.34
N LEU A 321 22.53 -3.45 12.13
CA LEU A 321 23.21 -4.34 11.19
C LEU A 321 24.01 -3.53 10.19
N TRP A 322 23.42 -2.48 9.61
CA TRP A 322 24.08 -1.50 8.77
C TRP A 322 23.33 -0.17 8.83
N LYS A 323 24.00 0.88 8.38
CA LYS A 323 23.45 2.23 8.27
C LYS A 323 23.97 2.93 7.01
N PRO A 324 23.38 4.06 6.61
CA PRO A 324 23.81 4.78 5.43
C PRO A 324 25.30 5.15 5.50
N LYS A 325 25.99 4.95 4.37
CA LYS A 325 27.40 5.32 4.19
C LYS A 325 27.51 6.38 3.11
N VAL A 326 28.47 7.28 3.25
CA VAL A 326 28.84 8.20 2.17
C VAL A 326 29.29 7.36 0.97
N SER A 327 28.66 7.58 -0.17
CA SER A 327 29.09 7.02 -1.43
C SER A 327 29.77 8.10 -2.27
N THR A 328 30.92 7.78 -2.83
CA THR A 328 31.61 8.65 -3.78
C THR A 328 30.85 8.84 -5.08
N ASP A 329 29.94 7.91 -5.37
CA ASP A 329 29.17 7.84 -6.61
C ASP A 329 27.73 8.35 -6.44
N ASN A 330 27.45 9.09 -5.37
CA ASN A 330 26.12 9.60 -5.01
C ASN A 330 25.05 8.50 -4.98
N CYS A 331 25.40 7.31 -4.48
CA CYS A 331 24.47 6.20 -4.36
C CYS A 331 23.86 6.12 -2.96
N TYR A 332 22.57 5.81 -2.89
CA TYR A 332 21.88 5.53 -1.65
C TYR A 332 20.82 4.43 -1.85
N ASP A 333 20.42 3.78 -0.77
CA ASP A 333 19.36 2.80 -0.77
C ASP A 333 18.03 3.55 -0.62
N ALA A 334 17.28 3.64 -1.71
CA ALA A 334 16.02 4.39 -1.76
C ALA A 334 14.93 3.73 -0.93
N GLY A 335 14.92 2.39 -0.91
CA GLY A 335 13.98 1.60 -0.12
C GLY A 335 14.22 0.10 -0.28
N TYR A 336 13.51 -0.68 0.52
CA TYR A 336 13.67 -2.13 0.59
C TYR A 336 12.35 -2.86 0.39
N GLY A 337 12.41 -4.04 -0.26
CA GLY A 337 11.34 -5.04 -0.25
C GLY A 337 11.70 -6.19 0.66
N GLY A 338 10.74 -6.62 1.48
CA GLY A 338 10.89 -7.65 2.49
C GLY A 338 10.18 -8.97 2.17
N GLY A 339 9.77 -9.67 3.20
CA GLY A 339 9.10 -10.97 3.12
C GLY A 339 10.08 -12.14 3.17
N GLU A 340 10.01 -13.06 2.18
CA GLU A 340 10.83 -14.27 2.17
C GLU A 340 12.33 -14.01 1.95
N ALA A 341 12.67 -12.92 1.25
CA ALA A 341 14.03 -12.44 1.03
C ALA A 341 14.09 -10.93 1.26
N LEU A 342 15.27 -10.34 1.16
CA LEU A 342 15.48 -8.89 1.24
C LEU A 342 16.04 -8.41 -0.09
N ALA A 343 15.42 -7.38 -0.64
CA ALA A 343 15.91 -6.71 -1.83
C ALA A 343 15.90 -5.19 -1.62
N VAL A 344 16.71 -4.46 -2.40
CA VAL A 344 16.84 -3.00 -2.32
C VAL A 344 16.77 -2.39 -3.69
N VAL A 345 16.14 -1.23 -3.78
CA VAL A 345 16.31 -0.29 -4.89
C VAL A 345 17.41 0.69 -4.51
N ARG A 346 18.55 0.58 -5.18
CA ARG A 346 19.67 1.48 -5.00
C ARG A 346 19.68 2.51 -6.11
N LYS A 347 19.64 3.78 -5.73
CA LYS A 347 19.60 4.93 -6.63
C LYS A 347 20.97 5.62 -6.63
N CYS A 348 21.54 5.85 -7.81
CA CYS A 348 22.84 6.48 -8.00
C CYS A 348 22.73 7.62 -9.04
N GLY A 349 23.70 8.51 -9.06
CA GLY A 349 23.79 9.58 -10.05
C GLY A 349 23.12 10.89 -9.65
N SER A 350 22.79 11.72 -10.63
CA SER A 350 22.12 13.00 -10.41
C SER A 350 20.61 12.82 -10.21
N TYR A 351 19.96 13.87 -9.73
CA TYR A 351 18.50 13.88 -9.58
C TYR A 351 17.77 13.76 -10.93
N ASP A 352 18.29 14.43 -11.96
CA ASP A 352 17.64 14.51 -13.28
C ASP A 352 17.96 13.29 -14.19
N ASP A 353 18.95 12.46 -13.83
CA ASP A 353 19.33 11.26 -14.58
C ASP A 353 19.79 10.18 -13.59
N PRO A 354 18.85 9.60 -12.84
CA PRO A 354 19.17 8.57 -11.87
C PRO A 354 19.40 7.22 -12.55
N GLN A 355 20.34 6.47 -12.00
CA GLN A 355 20.52 5.07 -12.35
C GLN A 355 20.05 4.18 -11.22
N LEU A 356 19.02 3.41 -11.46
CA LEU A 356 18.50 2.43 -10.51
C LEU A 356 19.18 1.07 -10.66
N THR A 357 19.46 0.45 -9.54
CA THR A 357 19.98 -0.93 -9.45
C THR A 357 19.17 -1.69 -8.42
N ILE A 358 18.64 -2.82 -8.82
CA ILE A 358 17.94 -3.75 -7.94
C ILE A 358 18.96 -4.74 -7.41
N GLN A 359 19.04 -4.90 -6.10
CA GLN A 359 19.97 -5.85 -5.48
C GLN A 359 19.21 -6.80 -4.55
N ALA A 360 19.40 -8.10 -4.72
CA ALA A 360 19.07 -9.06 -3.68
C ALA A 360 20.15 -8.99 -2.60
N LEU A 361 19.75 -8.90 -1.34
CA LEU A 361 20.67 -8.70 -0.22
C LEU A 361 20.74 -9.91 0.70
N ASN A 362 21.92 -10.12 1.26
CA ASN A 362 22.04 -10.94 2.47
C ASN A 362 21.39 -10.18 3.64
N PRO A 363 20.31 -10.68 4.24
CA PRO A 363 19.56 -9.91 5.23
C PRO A 363 20.34 -9.65 6.53
N THR A 364 21.40 -10.43 6.81
CA THR A 364 22.22 -10.26 8.03
C THR A 364 23.31 -9.20 7.85
N THR A 365 23.90 -9.12 6.65
CA THR A 365 25.08 -8.28 6.42
C THR A 365 24.81 -7.06 5.53
N GLY A 366 23.66 -7.03 4.83
CA GLY A 366 23.35 -6.03 3.82
C GLY A 366 24.21 -6.15 2.54
N ALA A 367 25.06 -7.18 2.45
CA ALA A 367 25.89 -7.36 1.28
C ALA A 367 25.05 -7.84 0.07
N PRO A 368 25.27 -7.29 -1.13
CA PRO A 368 24.60 -7.74 -2.33
C PRO A 368 24.93 -9.21 -2.62
N ILE A 369 23.90 -10.02 -2.82
CA ILE A 369 23.98 -11.37 -3.38
C ILE A 369 24.07 -11.28 -4.89
N SER A 370 23.21 -10.44 -5.47
CA SER A 370 23.12 -10.20 -6.90
C SER A 370 22.72 -8.75 -7.19
N SER A 371 22.90 -8.31 -8.43
CA SER A 371 22.55 -6.95 -8.86
C SER A 371 22.04 -6.95 -10.28
N TYR A 372 20.96 -6.21 -10.52
CA TYR A 372 20.40 -5.93 -11.84
C TYR A 372 20.31 -4.42 -12.05
N LYS A 373 20.93 -3.92 -13.12
CA LYS A 373 20.87 -2.52 -13.51
C LYS A 373 19.60 -2.29 -14.31
N MET A 374 18.71 -1.38 -13.85
CA MET A 374 17.49 -1.02 -14.57
C MET A 374 17.83 -0.29 -15.88
N PRO A 375 16.94 -0.35 -16.87
CA PRO A 375 17.07 0.48 -18.09
C PRO A 375 17.24 1.96 -17.75
N ALA A 376 17.89 2.71 -18.62
CA ALA A 376 17.97 4.17 -18.52
C ALA A 376 16.55 4.79 -18.65
N GLY A 377 16.31 5.91 -17.99
CA GLY A 377 15.01 6.60 -18.01
C GLY A 377 13.97 5.95 -17.10
N VAL A 378 14.36 5.10 -16.16
CA VAL A 378 13.51 4.62 -15.06
C VAL A 378 13.85 5.43 -13.82
N ASP A 379 12.93 6.28 -13.39
CA ASP A 379 13.12 7.16 -12.23
C ASP A 379 12.74 6.51 -10.90
N TYR A 380 11.78 5.59 -10.95
CA TYR A 380 11.25 4.86 -9.79
C TYR A 380 11.06 3.38 -10.15
N ALA A 381 11.31 2.53 -9.18
CA ALA A 381 11.07 1.10 -9.29
C ALA A 381 10.53 0.58 -7.95
N SER A 382 9.53 -0.30 -8.03
CA SER A 382 8.90 -0.89 -6.85
C SER A 382 9.15 -2.40 -6.81
N ILE A 383 9.43 -2.93 -5.62
CA ILE A 383 9.60 -4.38 -5.40
C ILE A 383 8.23 -4.98 -5.10
N VAL A 384 7.70 -5.74 -6.05
CA VAL A 384 6.41 -6.44 -5.92
C VAL A 384 6.55 -7.71 -5.08
N SER A 385 7.66 -8.42 -5.28
CA SER A 385 8.00 -9.67 -4.57
C SER A 385 9.50 -9.82 -4.51
N THR A 386 9.98 -10.40 -3.42
CA THR A 386 11.42 -10.69 -3.25
C THR A 386 11.78 -12.13 -3.59
N LYS A 387 10.78 -13.05 -3.66
CA LYS A 387 10.99 -14.46 -4.00
C LYS A 387 9.71 -15.09 -4.61
N PRO A 388 9.65 -15.23 -5.95
CA PRO A 388 10.64 -14.76 -6.94
C PRO A 388 10.81 -13.24 -6.93
N LEU A 389 11.97 -12.74 -7.34
CA LEU A 389 12.21 -11.30 -7.40
C LEU A 389 11.49 -10.71 -8.61
N VAL A 390 10.47 -9.90 -8.33
CA VAL A 390 9.66 -9.19 -9.33
C VAL A 390 9.67 -7.71 -8.99
N VAL A 391 10.01 -6.90 -9.98
CA VAL A 391 10.10 -5.44 -9.86
C VAL A 391 9.18 -4.80 -10.87
N ALA A 392 8.45 -3.78 -10.43
CA ALA A 392 7.57 -2.97 -11.27
C ALA A 392 8.22 -1.61 -11.56
N ALA A 393 8.00 -1.07 -12.75
CA ALA A 393 8.44 0.27 -13.13
C ALA A 393 7.60 0.82 -14.27
N ASP A 394 7.55 2.15 -14.39
CA ASP A 394 7.16 2.80 -15.63
C ASP A 394 8.41 3.02 -16.49
N VAL A 395 8.41 2.50 -17.70
CA VAL A 395 9.53 2.60 -18.63
C VAL A 395 9.17 3.49 -19.80
N GLY A 396 9.80 4.65 -19.88
CA GLY A 396 9.59 5.61 -20.95
C GLY A 396 8.33 6.45 -20.79
N GLU A 397 7.87 6.63 -19.56
CA GLU A 397 6.70 7.45 -19.21
C GLU A 397 5.43 7.02 -19.97
N THR A 398 5.27 5.71 -20.17
CA THR A 398 4.16 5.15 -20.96
C THR A 398 2.93 4.82 -20.11
N ALA A 399 3.04 4.91 -18.80
CA ALA A 399 1.95 4.59 -17.89
C ALA A 399 0.93 5.73 -17.69
N GLY A 400 1.20 6.92 -18.22
CA GLY A 400 0.26 8.04 -18.25
C GLY A 400 0.13 8.85 -16.96
N ASP A 401 0.45 8.27 -15.80
CA ASP A 401 0.51 8.95 -14.51
C ASP A 401 1.65 8.40 -13.62
N GLY A 402 1.98 9.10 -12.54
CA GLY A 402 3.11 8.75 -11.68
C GLY A 402 2.91 7.51 -10.79
N SER A 403 1.72 6.90 -10.78
CA SER A 403 1.41 5.72 -9.96
C SER A 403 1.17 4.46 -10.78
N SER A 404 0.91 4.60 -12.07
CA SER A 404 0.70 3.48 -12.98
C SER A 404 2.01 2.80 -13.34
N ILE A 405 1.93 1.52 -13.66
CA ILE A 405 3.07 0.67 -14.00
C ILE A 405 2.90 0.17 -15.44
N SER A 406 3.95 0.32 -16.23
CA SER A 406 3.98 -0.18 -17.62
C SER A 406 4.68 -1.53 -17.74
N ASP A 407 5.58 -1.87 -16.82
CA ASP A 407 6.44 -3.03 -16.96
C ASP A 407 6.74 -3.76 -15.66
N PHE A 408 6.86 -5.07 -15.75
CA PHE A 408 7.39 -5.93 -14.69
C PHE A 408 8.67 -6.63 -15.15
N PHE A 409 9.64 -6.69 -14.24
CA PHE A 409 10.93 -7.33 -14.45
C PHE A 409 11.02 -8.56 -13.54
N SER A 410 11.01 -9.76 -14.12
CA SER A 410 11.34 -10.98 -13.39
C SER A 410 12.86 -11.18 -13.42
N ILE A 411 13.47 -11.12 -12.25
CA ILE A 411 14.93 -11.15 -12.07
C ILE A 411 15.30 -12.43 -11.32
N ASP A 412 16.37 -13.06 -11.74
CA ASP A 412 16.95 -14.18 -10.99
C ASP A 412 17.66 -13.64 -9.75
N GLU A 413 17.12 -13.92 -8.58
CA GLU A 413 17.59 -13.39 -7.30
C GLU A 413 19.01 -13.84 -6.91
N ALA A 414 19.46 -14.96 -7.44
CA ALA A 414 20.80 -15.47 -7.15
C ALA A 414 21.88 -14.87 -8.07
N THR A 415 21.53 -14.55 -9.32
CA THR A 415 22.50 -14.10 -10.32
C THR A 415 22.33 -12.66 -10.75
N GLY A 416 21.20 -12.04 -10.45
CA GLY A 416 20.86 -10.70 -10.93
C GLY A 416 20.53 -10.62 -12.42
N LYS A 417 20.37 -11.77 -13.10
CA LYS A 417 20.04 -11.78 -14.52
C LYS A 417 18.54 -11.56 -14.72
N LEU A 418 18.21 -10.71 -15.68
CA LEU A 418 16.83 -10.58 -16.12
C LEU A 418 16.37 -11.91 -16.73
N LYS A 419 15.32 -12.50 -16.20
CA LYS A 419 14.64 -13.66 -16.79
C LYS A 419 13.76 -13.19 -17.94
N ILE A 420 12.90 -12.21 -17.67
CA ILE A 420 12.01 -11.63 -18.67
C ILE A 420 11.54 -10.24 -18.21
N ARG A 421 11.25 -9.36 -19.17
CA ARG A 421 10.46 -8.15 -19.01
C ARG A 421 9.06 -8.42 -19.52
N ILE A 422 8.06 -8.09 -18.72
CA ILE A 422 6.64 -8.20 -19.04
C ILE A 422 6.14 -6.78 -19.26
N SER A 423 5.74 -6.44 -20.47
CA SER A 423 5.08 -5.18 -20.74
C SER A 423 3.59 -5.35 -20.45
N ALA A 424 3.11 -4.60 -19.47
CA ALA A 424 1.72 -4.56 -19.06
C ALA A 424 1.18 -3.17 -19.36
N ASP A 425 0.43 -3.07 -20.43
CA ASP A 425 -0.20 -1.83 -20.92
C ASP A 425 -1.09 -1.25 -19.81
N ALA A 426 -0.75 -0.07 -19.32
CA ALA A 426 -1.45 0.60 -18.23
C ALA A 426 -2.90 1.01 -18.57
N GLU A 427 -3.26 1.07 -19.85
CA GLU A 427 -4.66 1.26 -20.26
C GLU A 427 -5.50 -0.02 -20.14
N LYS A 428 -4.84 -1.18 -19.95
CA LYS A 428 -5.50 -2.49 -19.87
C LYS A 428 -5.42 -3.14 -18.51
N TYR A 429 -4.38 -2.80 -17.73
CA TYR A 429 -4.09 -3.48 -16.47
C TYR A 429 -3.95 -2.47 -15.34
N ALA A 430 -4.77 -2.62 -14.32
CA ALA A 430 -4.83 -1.74 -13.17
C ALA A 430 -3.71 -2.06 -12.15
N ALA A 431 -2.46 -2.02 -12.61
CA ALA A 431 -1.30 -2.21 -11.76
C ALA A 431 -0.81 -0.86 -11.23
N ARG A 432 -0.87 -0.66 -9.91
CA ARG A 432 -0.48 0.60 -9.28
C ARG A 432 0.53 0.35 -8.16
N CYS A 433 1.57 1.19 -8.12
CA CYS A 433 2.55 1.21 -7.05
C CYS A 433 2.74 2.67 -6.60
N GLY A 434 3.08 2.88 -5.32
CA GLY A 434 3.45 4.21 -4.84
C GLY A 434 4.67 4.74 -5.60
N SER A 435 4.66 6.02 -5.95
CA SER A 435 5.73 6.63 -6.76
C SER A 435 7.04 6.83 -5.99
N THR A 436 6.99 6.88 -4.68
CA THR A 436 8.15 7.20 -3.82
C THR A 436 8.59 6.06 -2.93
N GLU A 437 7.71 5.14 -2.60
CA GLU A 437 7.98 3.99 -1.76
C GLU A 437 8.26 2.75 -2.62
N VAL A 438 9.24 1.97 -2.18
CA VAL A 438 9.72 0.80 -2.93
C VAL A 438 8.80 -0.41 -2.76
N GLU A 439 8.08 -0.55 -1.65
CA GLU A 439 7.22 -1.70 -1.37
C GLU A 439 5.73 -1.33 -1.29
N GLN A 440 5.27 -0.44 -2.13
CA GLN A 440 3.88 0.02 -2.15
C GLN A 440 3.07 -0.41 -3.38
N CYS A 441 3.36 -1.56 -3.95
CA CYS A 441 2.46 -2.15 -4.93
C CYS A 441 1.25 -2.78 -4.23
N GLN A 442 0.06 -2.43 -4.70
CA GLN A 442 -1.21 -2.94 -4.20
C GLN A 442 -1.94 -3.71 -5.29
N HIS A 443 -2.89 -4.54 -4.88
CA HIS A 443 -3.78 -5.27 -5.79
C HIS A 443 -3.05 -6.22 -6.75
N LEU A 444 -1.86 -6.66 -6.37
CA LEU A 444 -1.04 -7.61 -7.10
C LEU A 444 -0.73 -8.82 -6.23
N ALA A 445 -0.61 -10.00 -6.83
CA ALA A 445 -0.12 -11.19 -6.14
C ALA A 445 0.91 -11.92 -6.99
N VAL A 446 1.96 -12.43 -6.36
CA VAL A 446 3.03 -13.19 -7.02
C VAL A 446 3.14 -14.58 -6.40
N GLY A 447 3.03 -15.60 -7.23
CA GLY A 447 3.10 -16.99 -6.83
C GLY A 447 2.97 -17.92 -8.05
N ASN A 448 3.17 -19.22 -7.89
CA ASN A 448 3.04 -20.20 -8.98
C ASN A 448 3.88 -19.88 -10.22
N ASN A 449 5.01 -19.19 -10.06
CA ASN A 449 5.80 -18.61 -11.16
C ASN A 449 5.00 -17.64 -12.05
N ARG A 450 4.04 -16.93 -11.48
CA ARG A 450 3.16 -15.96 -12.17
C ARG A 450 3.02 -14.69 -11.34
N ILE A 451 2.72 -13.59 -12.01
CA ILE A 451 2.14 -12.40 -11.41
C ILE A 451 0.67 -12.34 -11.79
N TYR A 452 -0.18 -12.08 -10.81
CA TYR A 452 -1.63 -11.93 -10.96
C TYR A 452 -2.00 -10.47 -10.73
N LEU A 453 -2.75 -9.87 -11.65
CA LEU A 453 -3.16 -8.47 -11.59
C LEU A 453 -4.56 -8.28 -12.19
N PRO A 454 -5.30 -7.25 -11.77
CA PRO A 454 -6.58 -6.93 -12.35
C PRO A 454 -6.40 -6.25 -13.70
N THR A 455 -7.38 -6.43 -14.59
CA THR A 455 -7.55 -5.55 -15.75
C THR A 455 -8.13 -4.21 -15.30
N GLU A 456 -7.99 -3.18 -16.14
CA GLU A 456 -8.79 -1.96 -15.98
C GLU A 456 -10.26 -2.29 -16.10
N GLU A 457 -11.09 -1.47 -15.47
CA GLU A 457 -12.53 -1.62 -15.51
C GLU A 457 -13.10 -1.34 -16.91
N HIS A 458 -14.00 -2.18 -17.35
CA HIS A 458 -14.70 -2.04 -18.61
C HIS A 458 -16.22 -2.23 -18.45
N GLU A 459 -16.98 -1.95 -19.49
CA GLU A 459 -18.42 -2.20 -19.49
C GLU A 459 -18.71 -3.70 -19.39
N GLY A 460 -19.59 -4.08 -18.47
CA GLY A 460 -20.11 -5.43 -18.36
C GLY A 460 -21.10 -5.75 -19.49
N THR A 461 -21.41 -7.03 -19.65
CA THR A 461 -22.35 -7.51 -20.67
C THR A 461 -23.83 -7.31 -20.29
N GLY A 462 -24.11 -6.76 -19.12
CA GLY A 462 -25.46 -6.56 -18.56
C GLY A 462 -26.09 -5.22 -18.90
N GLU A 463 -26.77 -4.62 -17.93
CA GLU A 463 -27.41 -3.31 -18.08
C GLU A 463 -26.39 -2.20 -18.30
N SER A 464 -26.81 -1.14 -18.99
CA SER A 464 -26.03 0.11 -19.13
C SER A 464 -25.49 0.58 -17.77
N PHE A 465 -24.20 0.96 -17.73
CA PHE A 465 -23.47 1.40 -16.52
C PHE A 465 -22.99 0.30 -15.57
N SER A 466 -23.04 -0.97 -15.94
CA SER A 466 -22.38 -2.02 -15.17
C SER A 466 -20.87 -2.03 -15.52
N ARG A 467 -20.01 -1.82 -14.52
CA ARG A 467 -18.56 -1.98 -14.68
C ARG A 467 -18.13 -3.32 -14.11
N THR A 468 -17.13 -3.90 -14.72
CA THR A 468 -16.52 -5.17 -14.30
C THR A 468 -15.06 -5.19 -14.72
N ASN A 469 -14.32 -6.19 -14.23
CA ASN A 469 -12.94 -6.47 -14.64
C ASN A 469 -12.62 -7.95 -14.43
N GLU A 470 -11.40 -8.34 -14.76
CA GLU A 470 -10.88 -9.69 -14.55
C GLU A 470 -9.54 -9.67 -13.80
N ILE A 471 -9.23 -10.76 -13.11
CA ILE A 471 -7.87 -11.08 -12.71
C ILE A 471 -7.24 -11.96 -13.79
N VAL A 472 -6.11 -11.52 -14.32
CA VAL A 472 -5.29 -12.23 -15.30
C VAL A 472 -3.93 -12.56 -14.72
N SER A 473 -3.14 -13.38 -15.41
CA SER A 473 -1.77 -13.64 -14.99
C SER A 473 -0.77 -13.67 -16.14
N PHE A 474 0.48 -13.36 -15.81
CA PHE A 474 1.63 -13.46 -16.70
C PHE A 474 2.63 -14.44 -16.11
N ASP A 475 3.16 -15.31 -16.95
CA ASP A 475 4.21 -16.26 -16.59
C ASP A 475 5.57 -15.55 -16.44
N LEU A 476 6.22 -15.71 -15.31
CA LEU A 476 7.47 -15.02 -14.95
C LEU A 476 8.71 -15.56 -15.68
N THR A 477 8.58 -16.62 -16.47
CA THR A 477 9.67 -17.17 -17.29
C THR A 477 9.53 -16.73 -18.74
N THR A 478 8.30 -16.73 -19.27
CA THR A 478 8.05 -16.45 -20.69
C THR A 478 7.55 -15.05 -20.95
N GLY A 479 7.09 -14.34 -19.93
CA GLY A 479 6.48 -13.00 -20.02
C GLY A 479 5.12 -12.97 -20.70
N LYS A 480 4.57 -14.13 -21.06
CA LYS A 480 3.29 -14.21 -21.75
C LYS A 480 2.12 -14.23 -20.77
N GLN A 481 1.05 -13.54 -21.14
CA GLN A 481 -0.23 -13.71 -20.46
C GLN A 481 -0.68 -15.16 -20.61
N THR A 482 -1.18 -15.75 -19.56
CA THR A 482 -1.74 -17.08 -19.57
C THR A 482 -3.11 -17.05 -20.19
N GLY A 483 -3.69 -17.69 -20.91
CA GLY A 483 -5.01 -17.49 -21.55
C GLY A 483 -6.20 -17.52 -20.60
N ASP A 484 -5.98 -17.93 -19.35
CA ASP A 484 -7.02 -18.05 -18.32
C ASP A 484 -7.20 -16.74 -17.56
N ARG A 485 -8.44 -16.50 -17.09
CA ARG A 485 -8.82 -15.34 -16.31
C ARG A 485 -9.93 -15.67 -15.33
N ALA A 486 -10.04 -14.89 -14.26
CA ALA A 486 -11.14 -14.92 -13.33
C ALA A 486 -11.98 -13.66 -13.51
N ASP A 487 -13.21 -13.79 -13.98
CA ASP A 487 -14.14 -12.68 -14.15
C ASP A 487 -14.71 -12.26 -12.79
N ALA A 488 -14.78 -10.96 -12.50
CA ALA A 488 -15.40 -10.46 -11.27
C ALA A 488 -16.91 -10.75 -11.21
N GLY A 489 -17.55 -10.90 -12.36
CA GLY A 489 -18.98 -11.06 -12.49
C GLY A 489 -19.71 -9.74 -12.75
N GLU A 490 -20.99 -9.82 -13.04
CA GLU A 490 -21.78 -8.63 -13.35
C GLU A 490 -21.74 -7.60 -12.23
N LYS A 491 -21.36 -6.37 -12.56
CA LYS A 491 -21.35 -5.20 -11.67
C LYS A 491 -20.34 -5.26 -10.50
N PHE A 492 -19.50 -6.29 -10.42
CA PHE A 492 -18.39 -6.34 -9.48
C PHE A 492 -17.08 -5.96 -10.16
N THR A 493 -16.19 -5.34 -9.42
CA THR A 493 -14.77 -5.28 -9.74
C THR A 493 -13.99 -6.12 -8.76
N MET A 494 -12.80 -6.57 -9.11
CA MET A 494 -12.06 -7.54 -8.30
C MET A 494 -10.57 -7.30 -8.37
N PHE A 495 -9.89 -7.46 -7.24
CA PHE A 495 -8.43 -7.43 -7.18
C PHE A 495 -7.87 -8.47 -6.20
N PRO A 496 -6.64 -8.97 -6.45
CA PRO A 496 -5.98 -9.90 -5.54
C PRO A 496 -5.59 -9.23 -4.23
N LEU A 497 -5.75 -9.96 -3.12
CA LEU A 497 -5.26 -9.56 -1.79
C LEU A 497 -3.92 -10.23 -1.48
N ARG A 498 -3.82 -11.54 -1.72
CA ARG A 498 -2.63 -12.34 -1.40
C ARG A 498 -2.68 -13.73 -2.04
N MET A 499 -1.56 -14.39 -2.02
CA MET A 499 -1.53 -15.84 -2.27
C MET A 499 -1.98 -16.61 -1.02
N ASP A 500 -2.63 -17.74 -1.25
CA ASP A 500 -2.92 -18.78 -0.25
C ASP A 500 -2.51 -20.14 -0.80
N GLY A 501 -1.27 -20.53 -0.55
CA GLY A 501 -0.66 -21.67 -1.21
C GLY A 501 -0.61 -21.46 -2.72
N LYS A 502 -1.34 -22.25 -3.49
CA LYS A 502 -1.47 -22.10 -4.94
C LYS A 502 -2.62 -21.22 -5.37
N ASN A 503 -3.54 -20.89 -4.46
CA ASN A 503 -4.71 -20.09 -4.75
C ASN A 503 -4.42 -18.59 -4.53
N ILE A 504 -5.24 -17.75 -5.15
CA ILE A 504 -5.27 -16.31 -4.94
C ILE A 504 -6.51 -16.00 -4.11
N ILE A 505 -6.34 -15.30 -3.01
CA ILE A 505 -7.46 -14.67 -2.29
C ILE A 505 -7.68 -13.32 -2.92
N ALA A 506 -8.91 -13.04 -3.34
CA ALA A 506 -9.29 -11.79 -3.96
C ALA A 506 -10.53 -11.20 -3.30
N TYR A 507 -10.62 -9.88 -3.35
CA TYR A 507 -11.81 -9.15 -2.94
C TYR A 507 -12.56 -8.68 -4.18
N ARG A 508 -13.86 -8.96 -4.21
CA ARG A 508 -14.81 -8.39 -5.15
C ARG A 508 -15.45 -7.17 -4.53
N GLU A 509 -15.16 -6.00 -5.05
CA GLU A 509 -15.82 -4.76 -4.66
C GLU A 509 -17.28 -4.79 -5.09
N PRO A 510 -18.19 -4.40 -4.21
CA PRO A 510 -19.60 -4.55 -4.46
C PRO A 510 -20.14 -3.46 -5.40
N PRO A 511 -21.15 -3.78 -6.20
CA PRO A 511 -22.01 -2.76 -6.80
C PRO A 511 -22.85 -2.07 -5.72
N TYR A 512 -23.58 -1.03 -6.13
CA TYR A 512 -24.38 -0.21 -5.20
C TYR A 512 -25.49 -0.95 -4.45
N ASP A 513 -25.90 -2.15 -4.91
CA ASP A 513 -27.02 -2.93 -4.38
C ASP A 513 -26.64 -4.24 -3.69
N LYS A 514 -25.34 -4.56 -3.62
CA LYS A 514 -24.83 -5.79 -2.98
C LYS A 514 -23.72 -5.49 -1.99
N GLY A 515 -23.41 -6.42 -1.11
CA GLY A 515 -22.18 -6.44 -0.32
C GLY A 515 -21.02 -7.04 -1.09
N GLY A 516 -19.80 -6.76 -0.67
CA GLY A 516 -18.58 -7.31 -1.25
C GLY A 516 -18.41 -8.79 -0.98
N GLU A 517 -17.51 -9.44 -1.72
CA GLU A 517 -17.24 -10.87 -1.57
C GLU A 517 -15.72 -11.12 -1.46
N ILE A 518 -15.34 -12.11 -0.66
CA ILE A 518 -14.02 -12.72 -0.70
C ILE A 518 -14.10 -14.02 -1.49
N VAL A 519 -13.22 -14.18 -2.46
CA VAL A 519 -13.14 -15.37 -3.28
C VAL A 519 -11.74 -15.99 -3.24
N SER A 520 -11.68 -17.32 -3.28
CA SER A 520 -10.48 -18.08 -3.56
C SER A 520 -10.48 -18.48 -5.03
N ILE A 521 -9.43 -18.10 -5.75
CA ILE A 521 -9.24 -18.40 -7.17
C ILE A 521 -8.16 -19.46 -7.28
N ASP A 522 -8.43 -20.59 -7.92
CA ASP A 522 -7.41 -21.58 -8.22
C ASP A 522 -6.37 -21.00 -9.20
N GLY A 523 -5.11 -20.98 -8.80
CA GLY A 523 -4.05 -20.33 -9.57
C GLY A 523 -3.70 -21.05 -10.89
N SER A 524 -4.29 -22.21 -11.18
CA SER A 524 -4.08 -22.98 -12.41
C SER A 524 -5.27 -22.94 -13.33
N THR A 525 -6.49 -23.13 -12.81
CA THR A 525 -7.74 -23.23 -13.58
C THR A 525 -8.55 -21.94 -13.58
N PHE A 526 -8.24 -21.01 -12.69
CA PHE A 526 -9.01 -19.78 -12.44
C PHE A 526 -10.46 -20.01 -11.99
N GLU A 527 -10.78 -21.26 -11.58
CA GLU A 527 -12.04 -21.55 -10.91
C GLU A 527 -12.14 -20.79 -9.59
N GLN A 528 -13.30 -20.23 -9.33
CA GLN A 528 -13.56 -19.37 -8.19
C GLN A 528 -14.45 -20.07 -7.16
N THR A 529 -14.08 -19.94 -5.88
CA THR A 529 -14.86 -20.39 -4.74
C THR A 529 -15.13 -19.19 -3.83
N VAL A 530 -16.40 -18.87 -3.58
CA VAL A 530 -16.77 -17.81 -2.62
C VAL A 530 -16.44 -18.29 -1.22
N LEU A 531 -15.67 -17.51 -0.48
CA LEU A 531 -15.30 -17.73 0.92
C LEU A 531 -16.16 -16.91 1.88
N MET A 532 -16.59 -15.71 1.44
CA MET A 532 -17.39 -14.80 2.25
C MET A 532 -18.23 -13.92 1.33
N ARG A 533 -19.46 -13.61 1.77
CA ARG A 533 -20.35 -12.62 1.17
C ARG A 533 -20.83 -11.66 2.24
N ASN A 534 -20.59 -10.37 2.05
CA ASN A 534 -20.99 -9.35 3.01
C ASN A 534 -22.49 -9.03 2.90
N PRO A 535 -23.12 -8.56 3.99
CA PRO A 535 -24.54 -8.22 3.98
C PRO A 535 -24.87 -7.09 3.00
N SER A 536 -26.02 -7.19 2.34
CA SER A 536 -26.48 -6.18 1.37
C SER A 536 -27.36 -5.07 1.98
N ASP A 537 -27.50 -4.99 3.31
CA ASP A 537 -28.21 -3.91 3.98
C ASP A 537 -27.57 -2.56 3.69
N LYS A 538 -28.38 -1.53 3.44
CA LYS A 538 -27.90 -0.20 3.04
C LYS A 538 -26.82 0.34 3.98
N ALA A 539 -27.02 0.24 5.31
CA ALA A 539 -26.07 0.76 6.29
C ALA A 539 -24.71 0.04 6.25
N VAL A 540 -24.70 -1.25 5.89
CA VAL A 540 -23.47 -2.04 5.75
C VAL A 540 -22.77 -1.70 4.45
N ARG A 541 -23.51 -1.59 3.35
CA ARG A 541 -22.95 -1.18 2.05
C ARG A 541 -22.38 0.22 2.09
N ASP A 542 -23.08 1.18 2.72
CA ASP A 542 -22.58 2.56 2.90
C ASP A 542 -21.27 2.56 3.72
N ALA A 543 -21.16 1.70 4.74
CA ALA A 543 -19.93 1.57 5.51
C ALA A 543 -18.81 0.94 4.68
N GLU A 544 -19.07 -0.13 3.94
CA GLU A 544 -18.10 -0.82 3.09
C GLU A 544 -17.62 0.08 1.94
N SER A 545 -18.53 0.78 1.25
CA SER A 545 -18.20 1.71 0.16
C SER A 545 -17.53 3.02 0.61
N SER A 546 -17.47 3.29 1.92
CA SER A 546 -16.71 4.43 2.46
C SER A 546 -15.19 4.24 2.42
N PHE A 547 -14.73 3.05 2.04
CA PHE A 547 -13.32 2.71 1.89
C PHE A 547 -12.97 2.66 0.40
N THR A 548 -12.06 3.55 -0.01
CA THR A 548 -11.52 3.56 -1.37
C THR A 548 -10.36 2.57 -1.45
N ALA A 549 -10.33 1.74 -2.46
CA ALA A 549 -9.34 0.68 -2.63
C ALA A 549 -7.89 1.18 -2.49
N ASP A 550 -7.55 2.31 -3.11
CA ASP A 550 -6.19 2.89 -3.10
C ASP A 550 -5.75 3.44 -1.73
N TYR A 551 -6.70 3.71 -0.81
CA TYR A 551 -6.42 4.31 0.50
C TYR A 551 -6.89 3.44 1.66
N SER A 552 -6.99 2.12 1.40
CA SER A 552 -7.47 1.16 2.39
C SER A 552 -6.62 -0.11 2.40
N GLU A 553 -6.56 -0.73 3.56
CA GLU A 553 -5.97 -2.06 3.74
C GLU A 553 -7.08 -3.10 3.83
N PHE A 554 -6.90 -4.20 3.14
CA PHE A 554 -7.84 -5.32 3.07
C PHE A 554 -7.15 -6.58 3.58
N LEU A 555 -7.60 -7.09 4.71
CA LEU A 555 -7.03 -8.30 5.31
C LEU A 555 -8.11 -9.36 5.45
N TYR A 556 -7.85 -10.54 4.91
CA TYR A 556 -8.71 -11.70 5.06
C TYR A 556 -7.92 -12.90 5.60
N GLU A 557 -8.42 -13.49 6.67
CA GLU A 557 -7.86 -14.73 7.24
C GLU A 557 -8.94 -15.50 8.02
N GLN A 558 -9.05 -16.79 7.74
CA GLN A 558 -9.89 -17.73 8.50
C GLN A 558 -11.33 -17.25 8.72
N GLY A 559 -12.00 -16.82 7.63
CA GLY A 559 -13.38 -16.37 7.68
C GLY A 559 -13.60 -15.00 8.36
N ARG A 560 -12.54 -14.21 8.53
CA ARG A 560 -12.59 -12.82 9.01
C ARG A 560 -12.02 -11.87 7.97
N PHE A 561 -12.75 -10.82 7.70
CA PHE A 561 -12.36 -9.80 6.75
C PHE A 561 -12.38 -8.43 7.42
N PHE A 562 -11.29 -7.68 7.24
CA PHE A 562 -11.10 -6.33 7.80
C PHE A 562 -10.77 -5.37 6.68
N ILE A 563 -11.50 -4.26 6.63
CA ILE A 563 -11.20 -3.12 5.77
C ILE A 563 -10.84 -1.97 6.68
N SER A 564 -9.71 -1.31 6.45
CA SER A 564 -9.25 -0.20 7.28
C SER A 564 -8.61 0.92 6.46
N LYS A 565 -8.77 2.16 6.91
CA LYS A 565 -8.17 3.33 6.27
C LYS A 565 -6.66 3.38 6.51
N THR A 566 -5.89 3.80 5.50
CA THR A 566 -4.47 4.14 5.62
C THR A 566 -4.24 5.59 6.01
N MET A 567 -5.22 6.47 5.71
CA MET A 567 -5.22 7.89 6.09
C MET A 567 -6.58 8.32 6.63
N ILE A 568 -6.56 9.26 7.55
CA ILE A 568 -7.74 9.92 8.11
C ILE A 568 -7.56 11.43 8.04
N SER A 569 -8.68 12.16 7.93
CA SER A 569 -8.67 13.62 7.86
C SER A 569 -9.64 14.23 8.88
N ALA A 570 -9.50 15.51 9.13
CA ALA A 570 -10.49 16.22 9.93
C ALA A 570 -11.89 16.14 9.27
N PRO A 571 -12.96 15.91 10.05
CA PRO A 571 -14.31 15.82 9.50
C PRO A 571 -14.68 17.08 8.72
N ARG A 572 -15.24 16.91 7.53
CA ARG A 572 -15.75 18.04 6.73
C ARG A 572 -17.08 18.52 7.31
N LYS A 573 -17.31 19.84 7.32
CA LYS A 573 -18.57 20.41 7.83
C LYS A 573 -19.82 19.93 7.08
N SER A 574 -19.67 19.53 5.83
CA SER A 574 -20.75 19.02 4.98
C SER A 574 -21.10 17.55 5.22
N SER A 575 -20.25 16.80 5.93
CA SER A 575 -20.41 15.36 6.21
C SER A 575 -20.72 15.06 7.67
N LEU A 576 -21.29 16.02 8.40
CA LEU A 576 -21.60 15.86 9.84
C LEU A 576 -22.59 14.73 10.14
N ASP A 577 -23.37 14.30 9.16
CA ASP A 577 -24.35 13.21 9.27
C ASP A 577 -23.80 11.86 8.76
N ASP A 578 -22.64 11.85 8.07
CA ASP A 578 -22.03 10.64 7.54
C ASP A 578 -21.18 9.97 8.62
N LYS A 579 -21.44 8.70 8.88
CA LYS A 579 -20.61 7.90 9.78
C LYS A 579 -19.30 7.58 9.10
N GLU A 580 -18.20 8.01 9.70
CA GLU A 580 -16.87 7.63 9.28
C GLU A 580 -16.33 6.44 10.10
N TYR A 581 -15.63 5.55 9.43
CA TYR A 581 -15.05 4.36 10.04
C TYR A 581 -13.53 4.34 9.82
N LEU A 582 -12.77 3.97 10.86
CA LEU A 582 -11.37 3.58 10.75
C LEU A 582 -11.26 2.15 10.26
N VAL A 583 -12.12 1.27 10.80
CA VAL A 583 -12.16 -0.16 10.49
C VAL A 583 -13.60 -0.63 10.41
N VAL A 584 -13.87 -1.47 9.43
CA VAL A 584 -15.07 -2.31 9.37
C VAL A 584 -14.62 -3.76 9.26
N SER A 585 -15.21 -4.65 10.06
CA SER A 585 -14.92 -6.07 10.00
C SER A 585 -16.16 -6.90 9.68
N PHE A 586 -15.93 -7.99 8.98
CA PHE A 586 -16.92 -9.00 8.66
C PHE A 586 -16.43 -10.36 9.09
N ARG A 587 -17.37 -11.27 9.41
CA ARG A 587 -17.02 -12.66 9.76
C ARG A 587 -18.08 -13.63 9.28
N THR A 588 -17.66 -14.80 8.83
CA THR A 588 -18.52 -15.97 8.66
C THR A 588 -18.69 -16.70 9.99
N SER A 589 -19.78 -17.43 10.13
CA SER A 589 -20.10 -18.24 11.34
C SER A 589 -19.27 -19.52 11.40
#